data_d28e7344f2b905e103b24a5ce11d16c5
#
_entry.id   d28e7344f2b905e103b24a5ce11d16c5
#
_cell.length_a   1.000
_cell.length_b   1.000
_cell.length_c   1.000
_cell.angle_alpha   90.00
_cell.angle_beta   90.00
_cell.angle_gamma   90.00
#
_symmetry.space_group_name_H-M   'P 1'
#
loop_
_entity.id
_entity.type
_entity.pdbx_description
1 polymer ?
#
loop_
_entity_poly.entity_id
_entity_poly.type
_entity_poly.pdbx_seq_one_letter_code
_entity_poly.pdbx_strand_id
1 'polypeptide(L)'
;MPGFAERALRIIRERYADFGPTLACEKLAEIHDLYLAKETVRKLMTRDGLWIPRKLRPPRVHQPRPRRACTGELIQIDGSEHRWFEDRGPACTLLVYVDDATSRLMQLLFVSSESTFTYFEATRGYLERYGKPLAFYSDKASVFRINNKQATGGDGQTQFGRAMNELNISGIYANTSSAKGRVERAHLTLQDRLVKELRLCGISTPEAANAFADEFMEGVRLENGIYGHSRFCNTDFD
;
A
#
# COMPACT_ATOMS: atom_id res chain seq x y z
N MET A 1 4.36 31.39 -19.48
CA MET A 1 3.33 31.01 -20.45
C MET A 1 1.99 30.89 -19.72
N PRO A 2 1.10 31.90 -19.82
CA PRO A 2 -0.15 31.90 -19.04
C PRO A 2 -1.06 30.70 -19.35
N GLY A 3 -1.22 30.31 -20.61
CA GLY A 3 -2.15 29.23 -20.98
C GLY A 3 -1.79 27.82 -20.53
N PHE A 4 -0.52 27.54 -20.17
CA PHE A 4 -0.09 26.21 -19.75
C PHE A 4 -0.57 25.85 -18.32
N ALA A 5 -0.48 26.82 -17.40
CA ALA A 5 -0.96 26.66 -16.05
C ALA A 5 -2.50 26.54 -15.97
N GLU A 6 -3.20 27.32 -16.81
CA GLU A 6 -4.67 27.28 -16.91
C GLU A 6 -5.15 25.95 -17.49
N ARG A 7 -4.46 25.42 -18.52
CA ARG A 7 -4.74 24.11 -19.08
C ARG A 7 -4.57 23.00 -18.02
N ALA A 8 -3.46 23.03 -17.26
CA ALA A 8 -3.22 22.07 -16.19
C ALA A 8 -4.31 22.12 -15.10
N LEU A 9 -4.69 23.32 -14.63
CA LEU A 9 -5.74 23.50 -13.66
C LEU A 9 -7.10 22.99 -14.16
N ARG A 10 -7.44 23.24 -15.42
CA ARG A 10 -8.68 22.74 -16.01
C ARG A 10 -8.73 21.21 -15.98
N ILE A 11 -7.67 20.54 -16.42
CA ILE A 11 -7.59 19.08 -16.40
C ILE A 11 -7.69 18.54 -14.96
N ILE A 12 -7.01 19.19 -14.01
CA ILE A 12 -7.09 18.76 -12.60
C ILE A 12 -8.54 18.88 -12.07
N ARG A 13 -9.23 19.98 -12.34
CA ARG A 13 -10.63 20.16 -11.92
C ARG A 13 -11.57 19.10 -12.51
N GLU A 14 -11.39 18.79 -13.80
CA GLU A 14 -12.27 17.90 -14.53
C GLU A 14 -12.03 16.42 -14.21
N ARG A 15 -10.77 16.01 -13.99
CA ARG A 15 -10.40 14.60 -13.93
C ARG A 15 -9.73 14.17 -12.62
N TYR A 16 -9.11 15.10 -11.89
CA TYR A 16 -8.23 14.82 -10.75
C TYR A 16 -8.53 15.71 -9.54
N ALA A 17 -9.76 16.11 -9.36
CA ALA A 17 -10.16 17.06 -8.31
C ALA A 17 -9.84 16.57 -6.88
N ASP A 18 -9.86 15.25 -6.65
CA ASP A 18 -9.56 14.61 -5.37
C ASP A 18 -8.10 14.11 -5.26
N PHE A 19 -7.25 14.37 -6.26
CA PHE A 19 -5.85 13.96 -6.24
C PHE A 19 -5.01 14.92 -5.40
N GLY A 20 -4.01 14.35 -4.70
CA GLY A 20 -2.95 15.17 -4.13
C GLY A 20 -2.02 15.75 -5.22
N PRO A 21 -1.30 16.85 -4.94
CA PRO A 21 -0.45 17.52 -5.93
C PRO A 21 0.63 16.61 -6.56
N THR A 22 1.08 15.60 -5.85
CA THR A 22 2.09 14.66 -6.35
C THR A 22 1.50 13.77 -7.44
N LEU A 23 0.38 13.11 -7.15
CA LEU A 23 -0.28 12.23 -8.09
C LEU A 23 -0.84 13.02 -9.29
N ALA A 24 -1.42 14.21 -9.05
CA ALA A 24 -1.86 15.09 -10.13
C ALA A 24 -0.71 15.48 -11.08
N CYS A 25 0.46 15.80 -10.52
CA CYS A 25 1.66 16.14 -11.31
C CYS A 25 2.11 14.96 -12.19
N GLU A 26 2.12 13.75 -11.63
CA GLU A 26 2.47 12.53 -12.36
C GLU A 26 1.49 12.27 -13.52
N LYS A 27 0.18 12.30 -13.25
CA LYS A 27 -0.84 12.06 -14.29
C LYS A 27 -0.93 13.16 -15.36
N LEU A 28 -0.62 14.39 -15.01
CA LEU A 28 -0.44 15.46 -16.01
C LEU A 28 0.70 15.15 -16.99
N ALA A 29 1.81 14.61 -16.50
CA ALA A 29 2.93 14.23 -17.33
C ALA A 29 2.65 12.95 -18.14
N GLU A 30 2.12 11.91 -17.49
CA GLU A 30 1.92 10.57 -18.08
C GLU A 30 0.81 10.56 -19.15
N ILE A 31 -0.32 11.21 -18.88
CA ILE A 31 -1.53 11.09 -19.72
C ILE A 31 -1.74 12.32 -20.63
N HIS A 32 -1.24 13.48 -20.20
CA HIS A 32 -1.55 14.75 -20.90
C HIS A 32 -0.32 15.45 -21.46
N ASP A 33 0.88 14.86 -21.36
CA ASP A 33 2.16 15.44 -21.79
C ASP A 33 2.43 16.84 -21.20
N LEU A 34 1.94 17.08 -19.96
CA LEU A 34 2.10 18.35 -19.25
C LEU A 34 3.13 18.22 -18.14
N TYR A 35 4.36 18.56 -18.44
CA TYR A 35 5.49 18.46 -17.51
C TYR A 35 5.59 19.72 -16.63
N LEU A 36 5.21 19.60 -15.38
CA LEU A 36 5.29 20.64 -14.36
C LEU A 36 6.06 20.14 -13.13
N ALA A 37 6.75 21.02 -12.43
CA ALA A 37 7.30 20.66 -11.13
C ALA A 37 6.18 20.45 -10.12
N LYS A 38 6.31 19.44 -9.25
CA LYS A 38 5.33 19.13 -8.18
C LYS A 38 4.98 20.36 -7.35
N GLU A 39 5.97 21.18 -7.03
CA GLU A 39 5.76 22.41 -6.26
C GLU A 39 4.92 23.44 -7.00
N THR A 40 5.06 23.51 -8.33
CA THR A 40 4.23 24.38 -9.17
C THR A 40 2.80 23.90 -9.18
N VAL A 41 2.56 22.59 -9.36
CA VAL A 41 1.23 21.99 -9.27
C VAL A 41 0.60 22.25 -7.91
N ARG A 42 1.35 22.07 -6.81
CA ARG A 42 0.86 22.33 -5.46
C ARG A 42 0.42 23.78 -5.27
N LYS A 43 1.24 24.74 -5.72
CA LYS A 43 0.91 26.17 -5.66
C LYS A 43 -0.32 26.52 -6.47
N LEU A 44 -0.43 25.99 -7.68
CA LEU A 44 -1.60 26.18 -8.55
C LEU A 44 -2.87 25.63 -7.88
N MET A 45 -2.84 24.39 -7.41
CA MET A 45 -3.98 23.76 -6.75
C MET A 45 -4.38 24.46 -5.45
N THR A 46 -3.40 24.93 -4.65
CA THR A 46 -3.68 25.67 -3.41
C THR A 46 -4.34 27.01 -3.72
N ARG A 47 -3.81 27.77 -4.70
CA ARG A 47 -4.36 29.07 -5.10
C ARG A 47 -5.80 28.94 -5.63
N ASP A 48 -6.09 27.83 -6.27
CA ASP A 48 -7.39 27.54 -6.88
C ASP A 48 -8.38 26.83 -5.93
N GLY A 49 -7.98 26.59 -4.67
CA GLY A 49 -8.82 25.93 -3.68
C GLY A 49 -9.00 24.41 -3.84
N LEU A 50 -8.30 23.80 -4.81
CA LEU A 50 -8.32 22.36 -5.07
C LEU A 50 -7.47 21.55 -4.10
N TRP A 51 -6.56 22.21 -3.38
CA TRP A 51 -5.71 21.57 -2.39
C TRP A 51 -5.60 22.42 -1.13
N ILE A 52 -5.96 21.81 -0.01
CA ILE A 52 -5.75 22.40 1.32
C ILE A 52 -4.59 21.66 1.98
N PRO A 53 -3.43 22.32 2.22
CA PRO A 53 -2.32 21.71 2.94
C PRO A 53 -2.80 21.16 4.28
N ARG A 54 -2.46 19.93 4.62
CA ARG A 54 -2.79 19.36 5.93
C ARG A 54 -2.19 20.28 6.98
N LYS A 55 -3.03 20.81 7.92
CA LYS A 55 -2.52 21.51 9.08
C LYS A 55 -1.47 20.62 9.74
N LEU A 56 -0.30 21.19 10.00
CA LEU A 56 0.76 20.49 10.74
C LEU A 56 0.14 19.95 12.03
N ARG A 57 -0.10 18.65 12.08
CA ARG A 57 -0.48 18.00 13.33
C ARG A 57 0.71 18.14 14.27
N PRO A 58 0.48 18.41 15.58
CA PRO A 58 1.58 18.39 16.54
C PRO A 58 2.33 17.05 16.39
N PRO A 59 3.67 17.08 16.40
CA PRO A 59 4.46 15.88 16.22
C PRO A 59 4.10 14.89 17.34
N ARG A 60 3.56 13.72 16.97
CA ARG A 60 3.48 12.62 17.91
C ARG A 60 4.91 12.14 18.16
N VAL A 61 5.33 12.13 19.39
CA VAL A 61 6.61 11.54 19.79
C VAL A 61 6.49 10.03 19.60
N HIS A 62 6.98 9.53 18.46
CA HIS A 62 7.13 8.11 18.23
C HIS A 62 8.58 7.74 18.59
N GLN A 63 8.76 6.75 19.44
CA GLN A 63 10.08 6.14 19.57
C GLN A 63 10.38 5.39 18.26
N PRO A 64 11.31 5.87 17.43
CA PRO A 64 11.62 5.19 16.18
C PRO A 64 12.32 3.87 16.49
N ARG A 65 11.73 2.76 16.08
CA ARG A 65 12.44 1.48 16.05
C ARG A 65 13.46 1.52 14.91
N PRO A 66 14.75 1.18 15.15
CA PRO A 66 15.73 1.08 14.08
C PRO A 66 15.25 0.13 12.98
N ARG A 67 15.59 0.45 11.74
CA ARG A 67 15.34 -0.44 10.60
C ARG A 67 16.23 -1.65 10.68
N ARG A 68 15.79 -2.75 10.10
CA ARG A 68 16.68 -3.88 9.84
C ARG A 68 17.74 -3.48 8.79
N ALA A 69 18.88 -4.16 8.84
CA ALA A 69 20.01 -3.83 7.97
C ALA A 69 19.81 -4.35 6.54
N CYS A 70 19.20 -5.53 6.40
CA CYS A 70 19.12 -6.26 5.14
C CYS A 70 17.67 -6.48 4.70
N THR A 71 17.43 -6.41 3.38
CA THR A 71 16.16 -6.80 2.76
C THR A 71 15.89 -8.28 3.05
N GLY A 72 14.63 -8.61 3.37
CA GLY A 72 14.21 -9.97 3.71
C GLY A 72 14.53 -10.40 5.15
N GLU A 73 15.20 -9.56 5.95
CA GLU A 73 15.44 -9.85 7.36
C GLU A 73 14.13 -9.80 8.18
N LEU A 74 13.27 -8.85 7.88
CA LEU A 74 11.98 -8.71 8.54
C LEU A 74 10.93 -8.16 7.57
N ILE A 75 9.88 -8.91 7.38
CA ILE A 75 8.74 -8.50 6.56
C ILE A 75 7.56 -8.20 7.48
N GLN A 76 7.05 -6.97 7.43
CA GLN A 76 5.82 -6.59 8.13
C GLN A 76 4.63 -7.01 7.28
N ILE A 77 3.70 -7.74 7.89
CA ILE A 77 2.48 -8.24 7.24
C ILE A 77 1.24 -7.71 7.97
N ASP A 78 0.26 -7.27 7.21
CA ASP A 78 -1.00 -6.75 7.75
C ASP A 78 -2.10 -6.76 6.68
N GLY A 79 -3.36 -6.83 7.14
CA GLY A 79 -4.54 -6.66 6.31
C GLY A 79 -5.10 -5.24 6.42
N SER A 80 -5.66 -4.74 5.34
CA SER A 80 -6.33 -3.46 5.28
C SER A 80 -7.70 -3.60 4.64
N GLU A 81 -8.74 -3.69 5.46
CA GLU A 81 -10.11 -3.61 4.99
C GLU A 81 -10.42 -2.18 4.55
N HIS A 82 -10.89 -2.02 3.32
CA HIS A 82 -11.22 -0.72 2.75
C HIS A 82 -12.16 -0.87 1.55
N ARG A 83 -12.79 0.24 1.14
CA ARG A 83 -13.53 0.33 -0.13
C ARG A 83 -12.55 0.61 -1.27
N TRP A 84 -11.71 -0.37 -1.58
CA TRP A 84 -10.63 -0.24 -2.57
C TRP A 84 -11.14 0.16 -3.96
N PHE A 85 -12.36 -0.24 -4.28
CA PHE A 85 -13.03 0.07 -5.56
C PHE A 85 -14.05 1.20 -5.43
N GLU A 86 -14.12 1.89 -4.29
CA GLU A 86 -15.12 2.93 -4.00
C GLU A 86 -16.55 2.36 -4.13
N ASP A 87 -17.41 3.00 -4.94
CA ASP A 87 -18.76 2.51 -5.24
C ASP A 87 -18.83 1.62 -6.49
N ARG A 88 -17.68 1.35 -7.14
CA ARG A 88 -17.57 0.55 -8.37
C ARG A 88 -17.51 -0.95 -8.11
N GLY A 89 -17.22 -1.36 -6.87
CA GLY A 89 -17.08 -2.77 -6.50
C GLY A 89 -17.26 -3.01 -5.00
N PRO A 90 -17.21 -4.28 -4.56
CA PRO A 90 -17.40 -4.64 -3.17
C PRO A 90 -16.24 -4.14 -2.29
N ALA A 91 -16.51 -3.92 -1.00
CA ALA A 91 -15.45 -3.78 -0.01
C ALA A 91 -14.69 -5.10 0.09
N CYS A 92 -13.38 -5.01 0.24
CA CYS A 92 -12.51 -6.17 0.37
C CYS A 92 -11.28 -5.81 1.21
N THR A 93 -10.49 -6.82 1.55
CA THR A 93 -9.25 -6.65 2.30
C THR A 93 -8.05 -6.74 1.37
N LEU A 94 -7.09 -5.83 1.52
CA LEU A 94 -5.78 -5.90 0.89
C LEU A 94 -4.76 -6.43 1.90
N LEU A 95 -4.18 -7.59 1.65
CA LEU A 95 -3.04 -8.11 2.39
C LEU A 95 -1.77 -7.44 1.87
N VAL A 96 -0.98 -6.86 2.78
CA VAL A 96 0.19 -6.04 2.45
C VAL A 96 1.42 -6.58 3.16
N TYR A 97 2.47 -6.83 2.40
CA TYR A 97 3.78 -7.25 2.88
C TYR A 97 4.80 -6.15 2.58
N VAL A 98 5.45 -5.65 3.63
CA VAL A 98 6.41 -4.54 3.52
C VAL A 98 7.75 -4.95 4.12
N ASP A 99 8.81 -4.77 3.37
CA ASP A 99 10.16 -4.99 3.90
C ASP A 99 10.55 -3.89 4.91
N ASP A 100 11.04 -4.31 6.08
CA ASP A 100 11.39 -3.40 7.17
C ASP A 100 12.59 -2.53 6.87
N ALA A 101 13.58 -3.07 6.17
CA ALA A 101 14.81 -2.35 5.84
C ALA A 101 14.58 -1.25 4.80
N THR A 102 13.86 -1.57 3.74
CA THR A 102 13.72 -0.72 2.55
C THR A 102 12.38 0.01 2.47
N SER A 103 11.37 -0.43 3.24
CA SER A 103 9.96 -0.02 3.10
C SER A 103 9.35 -0.36 1.72
N ARG A 104 9.96 -1.28 0.98
CA ARG A 104 9.44 -1.73 -0.30
C ARG A 104 8.19 -2.57 -0.10
N LEU A 105 7.19 -2.40 -0.96
CA LEU A 105 6.08 -3.34 -1.11
C LEU A 105 6.63 -4.64 -1.70
N MET A 106 6.41 -5.74 -1.01
CA MET A 106 6.92 -7.05 -1.41
C MET A 106 5.80 -7.95 -1.92
N GLN A 107 4.59 -7.82 -1.39
CA GLN A 107 3.42 -8.55 -1.84
C GLN A 107 2.16 -7.74 -1.55
N LEU A 108 1.24 -7.73 -2.50
CA LEU A 108 -0.13 -7.24 -2.39
C LEU A 108 -1.07 -8.35 -2.85
N LEU A 109 -2.12 -8.60 -2.07
CA LEU A 109 -3.17 -9.56 -2.46
C LEU A 109 -4.53 -9.06 -1.99
N PHE A 110 -5.43 -8.79 -2.95
CA PHE A 110 -6.82 -8.47 -2.66
C PHE A 110 -7.60 -9.75 -2.40
N VAL A 111 -8.31 -9.79 -1.28
CA VAL A 111 -9.11 -10.93 -0.83
C VAL A 111 -10.45 -10.45 -0.32
N SER A 112 -11.49 -11.28 -0.36
CA SER A 112 -12.80 -10.94 0.18
C SER A 112 -12.76 -10.71 1.69
N SER A 113 -11.95 -11.48 2.40
CA SER A 113 -11.74 -11.37 3.85
C SER A 113 -10.42 -12.01 4.27
N GLU A 114 -9.91 -11.61 5.43
CA GLU A 114 -8.73 -12.22 6.03
C GLU A 114 -9.04 -13.64 6.53
N SER A 115 -8.17 -14.57 6.18
CA SER A 115 -8.22 -15.96 6.66
C SER A 115 -6.83 -16.58 6.65
N THR A 116 -6.66 -17.71 7.33
CA THR A 116 -5.40 -18.47 7.27
C THR A 116 -5.02 -18.84 5.85
N PHE A 117 -6.00 -19.21 5.01
CA PHE A 117 -5.76 -19.60 3.63
C PHE A 117 -5.32 -18.43 2.75
N THR A 118 -5.94 -17.25 2.92
CA THR A 118 -5.55 -16.06 2.15
C THR A 118 -4.16 -15.57 2.54
N TYR A 119 -3.75 -15.70 3.80
CA TYR A 119 -2.38 -15.46 4.22
C TYR A 119 -1.40 -16.51 3.71
N PHE A 120 -1.80 -17.78 3.57
CA PHE A 120 -0.96 -18.79 2.91
C PHE A 120 -0.73 -18.45 1.44
N GLU A 121 -1.77 -18.05 0.73
CA GLU A 121 -1.69 -17.63 -0.68
C GLU A 121 -0.74 -16.43 -0.85
N ALA A 122 -0.94 -15.36 -0.06
CA ALA A 122 -0.08 -14.19 -0.09
C ALA A 122 1.38 -14.52 0.27
N THR A 123 1.59 -15.36 1.31
CA THR A 123 2.93 -15.79 1.72
C THR A 123 3.59 -16.63 0.65
N ARG A 124 2.85 -17.54 -0.01
CA ARG A 124 3.36 -18.34 -1.11
C ARG A 124 3.86 -17.45 -2.25
N GLY A 125 3.06 -16.48 -2.70
CA GLY A 125 3.48 -15.54 -3.74
C GLY A 125 4.72 -14.74 -3.36
N TYR A 126 4.84 -14.33 -2.10
CA TYR A 126 6.06 -13.70 -1.58
C TYR A 126 7.27 -14.65 -1.64
N LEU A 127 7.13 -15.90 -1.15
CA LEU A 127 8.22 -16.88 -1.09
C LEU A 127 8.71 -17.30 -2.48
N GLU A 128 7.81 -17.47 -3.43
CA GLU A 128 8.13 -17.82 -4.82
C GLU A 128 8.94 -16.71 -5.50
N ARG A 129 8.68 -15.44 -5.17
CA ARG A 129 9.35 -14.28 -5.77
C ARG A 129 10.66 -13.89 -5.10
N TYR A 130 10.74 -13.97 -3.78
CA TYR A 130 11.86 -13.39 -3.01
C TYR A 130 12.60 -14.40 -2.14
N GLY A 131 12.10 -15.61 -2.04
CA GLY A 131 12.64 -16.61 -1.10
C GLY A 131 12.17 -16.38 0.35
N LYS A 132 12.76 -17.13 1.27
CA LYS A 132 12.37 -17.11 2.68
C LYS A 132 12.93 -15.88 3.40
N PRO A 133 12.09 -15.08 4.10
CA PRO A 133 12.58 -14.08 5.03
C PRO A 133 13.09 -14.73 6.32
N LEU A 134 13.85 -14.00 7.13
CA LEU A 134 14.22 -14.48 8.46
C LEU A 134 13.03 -14.45 9.42
N ALA A 135 12.18 -13.43 9.31
CA ALA A 135 11.00 -13.29 10.17
C ALA A 135 9.84 -12.54 9.50
N PHE A 136 8.63 -12.90 9.89
CA PHE A 136 7.44 -12.09 9.69
C PHE A 136 7.09 -11.32 10.97
N TYR A 137 6.62 -10.09 10.79
CA TYR A 137 6.15 -9.22 11.85
C TYR A 137 4.68 -8.86 11.63
N SER A 138 3.80 -9.38 12.48
CA SER A 138 2.35 -9.20 12.40
C SER A 138 1.78 -8.65 13.71
N ASP A 139 0.48 -8.36 13.72
CA ASP A 139 -0.25 -8.18 14.97
C ASP A 139 -0.55 -9.52 15.68
N LYS A 140 -1.37 -9.44 16.73
CA LYS A 140 -1.84 -10.60 17.49
C LYS A 140 -3.20 -11.11 16.98
N ALA A 141 -3.53 -10.91 15.70
CA ALA A 141 -4.75 -11.47 15.13
C ALA A 141 -4.77 -13.00 15.27
N SER A 142 -5.96 -13.56 15.33
CA SER A 142 -6.18 -14.99 15.55
C SER A 142 -5.54 -15.90 14.51
N VAL A 143 -5.30 -15.38 13.32
CA VAL A 143 -4.57 -16.08 12.25
C VAL A 143 -3.12 -16.35 12.64
N PHE A 144 -2.47 -15.38 13.30
CA PHE A 144 -1.05 -15.44 13.62
C PHE A 144 -0.76 -16.00 15.01
N ARG A 145 -1.66 -15.78 15.98
CA ARG A 145 -1.46 -16.16 17.37
C ARG A 145 -2.75 -16.62 18.04
N ILE A 146 -2.63 -17.69 18.82
CA ILE A 146 -3.70 -18.12 19.74
C ILE A 146 -3.65 -17.19 20.96
N ASN A 147 -4.68 -16.37 21.13
CA ASN A 147 -4.79 -15.42 22.25
C ASN A 147 -5.49 -16.02 23.47
N ASN A 148 -6.13 -17.20 23.34
CA ASN A 148 -6.88 -17.83 24.41
C ASN A 148 -5.94 -18.68 25.29
N LYS A 149 -5.69 -18.23 26.51
CA LYS A 149 -4.86 -18.93 27.49
C LYS A 149 -5.50 -20.25 28.00
N GLN A 150 -6.76 -20.49 27.71
CA GLN A 150 -7.53 -21.69 28.15
C GLN A 150 -7.79 -22.68 27.00
N ALA A 151 -7.13 -22.54 25.88
CA ALA A 151 -7.24 -23.51 24.79
C ALA A 151 -6.61 -24.85 25.25
N THR A 152 -7.45 -25.78 25.69
CA THR A 152 -7.08 -27.08 26.25
C THR A 152 -6.80 -28.15 25.17
N GLY A 153 -6.39 -27.78 23.99
CA GLY A 153 -6.08 -28.72 22.91
C GLY A 153 -5.13 -28.15 21.89
N GLY A 154 -4.04 -28.86 21.58
CA GLY A 154 -3.05 -28.51 20.57
C GLY A 154 -1.75 -27.96 21.17
N ASP A 155 -0.76 -27.70 20.29
CA ASP A 155 0.58 -27.20 20.60
C ASP A 155 0.67 -25.70 20.88
N GLY A 156 -0.48 -25.01 21.01
CA GLY A 156 -0.54 -23.57 21.25
C GLY A 156 -0.18 -22.71 20.03
N GLN A 157 -0.07 -23.30 18.84
CA GLN A 157 0.26 -22.62 17.60
C GLN A 157 -0.94 -22.55 16.65
N THR A 158 -1.01 -21.47 15.87
CA THR A 158 -1.95 -21.39 14.74
C THR A 158 -1.44 -22.23 13.57
N GLN A 159 -2.32 -22.55 12.62
CA GLN A 159 -1.91 -23.25 11.39
C GLN A 159 -0.85 -22.44 10.63
N PHE A 160 -1.02 -21.11 10.56
CA PHE A 160 -0.04 -20.21 9.94
C PHE A 160 1.31 -20.27 10.68
N GLY A 161 1.28 -20.17 12.03
CA GLY A 161 2.50 -20.22 12.84
C GLY A 161 3.25 -21.55 12.69
N ARG A 162 2.52 -22.69 12.62
CA ARG A 162 3.11 -24.01 12.39
C ARG A 162 3.81 -24.09 11.03
N ALA A 163 3.13 -23.67 9.95
CA ALA A 163 3.73 -23.66 8.61
C ALA A 163 4.98 -22.76 8.54
N MET A 164 4.97 -21.61 9.22
CA MET A 164 6.16 -20.75 9.28
C MET A 164 7.31 -21.42 10.03
N ASN A 165 7.03 -22.12 11.12
CA ASN A 165 8.05 -22.87 11.85
C ASN A 165 8.66 -24.00 11.02
N GLU A 166 7.85 -24.76 10.27
CA GLU A 166 8.32 -25.80 9.34
C GLU A 166 9.22 -25.21 8.24
N LEU A 167 8.95 -23.99 7.83
CA LEU A 167 9.77 -23.25 6.87
C LEU A 167 11.00 -22.57 7.48
N ASN A 168 11.21 -22.67 8.81
CA ASN A 168 12.26 -21.95 9.57
C ASN A 168 12.12 -20.43 9.45
N ILE A 169 10.90 -19.90 9.43
CA ILE A 169 10.61 -18.47 9.42
C ILE A 169 10.08 -18.08 10.80
N SER A 170 10.74 -17.12 11.47
CA SER A 170 10.34 -16.66 12.79
C SER A 170 9.08 -15.79 12.73
N GLY A 171 8.13 -16.02 13.65
CA GLY A 171 6.98 -15.14 13.86
C GLY A 171 7.24 -14.15 15.00
N ILE A 172 7.18 -12.85 14.72
CA ILE A 172 7.28 -11.78 15.72
C ILE A 172 5.94 -11.05 15.79
N TYR A 173 5.37 -10.92 17.00
CA TYR A 173 4.04 -10.37 17.20
C TYR A 173 4.09 -9.01 17.89
N ALA A 174 3.51 -7.99 17.25
CA ALA A 174 3.45 -6.64 17.80
C ALA A 174 2.60 -6.58 19.08
N ASN A 175 3.12 -5.92 20.11
CA ASN A 175 2.34 -5.68 21.33
C ASN A 175 1.45 -4.42 21.20
N THR A 176 1.77 -3.52 20.27
CA THR A 176 1.05 -2.27 20.03
C THR A 176 0.99 -1.97 18.54
N SER A 177 -0.06 -1.30 18.08
CA SER A 177 -0.20 -0.87 16.68
C SER A 177 0.96 0.03 16.24
N SER A 178 1.45 0.91 17.12
CA SER A 178 2.57 1.80 16.82
C SER A 178 3.88 1.08 16.46
N ALA A 179 4.00 -0.20 16.84
CA ALA A 179 5.17 -1.02 16.48
C ALA A 179 5.20 -1.43 14.99
N LYS A 180 4.07 -1.33 14.26
CA LYS A 180 3.92 -1.62 12.83
C LYS A 180 3.95 -0.36 11.93
N GLY A 181 4.56 0.72 12.36
CA GLY A 181 4.48 2.03 11.69
C GLY A 181 4.85 2.07 10.20
N ARG A 182 5.53 1.05 9.64
CA ARG A 182 5.82 0.99 8.20
C ARG A 182 4.64 0.48 7.41
N VAL A 183 4.05 -0.65 7.81
CA VAL A 183 2.86 -1.18 7.13
C VAL A 183 1.66 -0.25 7.31
N GLU A 184 1.50 0.39 8.48
CA GLU A 184 0.47 1.43 8.68
C GLU A 184 0.66 2.62 7.72
N ARG A 185 1.91 3.07 7.51
CA ARG A 185 2.22 4.12 6.54
C ARG A 185 1.97 3.65 5.11
N ALA A 186 2.30 2.40 4.79
CA ALA A 186 1.96 1.79 3.51
C ALA A 186 0.46 1.80 3.28
N HIS A 187 -0.35 1.40 4.26
CA HIS A 187 -1.82 1.44 4.16
C HIS A 187 -2.34 2.84 3.84
N LEU A 188 -1.88 3.88 4.54
CA LEU A 188 -2.28 5.26 4.25
C LEU A 188 -1.93 5.69 2.83
N THR A 189 -0.75 5.30 2.35
CA THR A 189 -0.32 5.61 0.98
C THR A 189 -1.13 4.83 -0.05
N LEU A 190 -1.38 3.55 0.20
CA LEU A 190 -2.17 2.69 -0.68
C LEU A 190 -3.63 3.14 -0.73
N GLN A 191 -4.25 3.44 0.40
CA GLN A 191 -5.63 3.96 0.46
C GLN A 191 -5.78 5.29 -0.28
N ASP A 192 -4.76 6.14 -0.27
CA ASP A 192 -4.78 7.39 -1.04
C ASP A 192 -4.47 7.17 -2.52
N ARG A 193 -3.46 6.36 -2.87
CA ARG A 193 -2.94 6.23 -4.23
C ARG A 193 -3.56 5.07 -5.01
N LEU A 194 -3.52 3.85 -4.45
CA LEU A 194 -3.93 2.64 -5.17
C LEU A 194 -5.41 2.69 -5.55
N VAL A 195 -6.28 3.22 -4.69
CA VAL A 195 -7.71 3.44 -4.99
C VAL A 195 -7.88 4.27 -6.28
N LYS A 196 -7.10 5.32 -6.43
CA LYS A 196 -7.16 6.23 -7.58
C LYS A 196 -6.57 5.60 -8.84
N GLU A 197 -5.49 4.81 -8.72
CA GLU A 197 -4.92 4.07 -9.83
C GLU A 197 -5.89 3.00 -10.34
N LEU A 198 -6.52 2.23 -9.44
CA LEU A 198 -7.55 1.26 -9.79
C LEU A 198 -8.75 1.92 -10.50
N ARG A 199 -9.12 3.14 -10.08
CA ARG A 199 -10.17 3.92 -10.74
C ARG A 199 -9.77 4.33 -12.15
N LEU A 200 -8.56 4.82 -12.34
CA LEU A 200 -8.05 5.23 -13.66
C LEU A 200 -7.96 4.06 -14.63
N CYS A 201 -7.63 2.86 -14.13
CA CYS A 201 -7.57 1.64 -14.91
C CYS A 201 -8.94 0.95 -15.07
N GLY A 202 -10.04 1.52 -14.56
CA GLY A 202 -11.36 0.91 -14.63
C GLY A 202 -11.50 -0.40 -13.84
N ILE A 203 -10.58 -0.68 -12.92
CA ILE A 203 -10.55 -1.91 -12.14
C ILE A 203 -11.54 -1.82 -10.97
N SER A 204 -12.41 -2.83 -10.84
CA SER A 204 -13.49 -2.87 -9.84
C SER A 204 -13.68 -4.24 -9.16
N THR A 205 -12.80 -5.22 -9.45
CA THR A 205 -12.86 -6.55 -8.82
C THR A 205 -11.52 -6.94 -8.21
N PRO A 206 -11.52 -7.77 -7.15
CA PRO A 206 -10.29 -8.26 -6.54
C PRO A 206 -9.37 -9.02 -7.52
N GLU A 207 -9.95 -9.82 -8.42
CA GLU A 207 -9.20 -10.61 -9.40
C GLU A 207 -8.43 -9.70 -10.38
N ALA A 208 -9.09 -8.70 -10.93
CA ALA A 208 -8.45 -7.73 -11.82
C ALA A 208 -7.42 -6.87 -11.06
N ALA A 209 -7.69 -6.52 -9.80
CA ALA A 209 -6.76 -5.79 -8.95
C ALA A 209 -5.52 -6.64 -8.60
N ASN A 210 -5.66 -7.94 -8.41
CA ASN A 210 -4.52 -8.84 -8.19
C ASN A 210 -3.65 -8.96 -9.44
N ALA A 211 -4.24 -9.00 -10.63
CA ALA A 211 -3.48 -8.98 -11.88
C ALA A 211 -2.70 -7.67 -12.08
N PHE A 212 -3.24 -6.55 -11.60
CA PHE A 212 -2.59 -5.24 -11.66
C PHE A 212 -1.55 -5.01 -10.54
N ALA A 213 -1.64 -5.75 -9.43
CA ALA A 213 -0.84 -5.50 -8.22
C ALA A 213 0.68 -5.56 -8.47
N ASP A 214 1.14 -6.47 -9.31
CA ASP A 214 2.57 -6.64 -9.63
C ASP A 214 3.11 -5.42 -10.38
N GLU A 215 2.43 -4.96 -11.41
CA GLU A 215 2.78 -3.77 -12.17
C GLU A 215 2.79 -2.53 -11.26
N PHE A 216 1.77 -2.40 -10.41
CA PHE A 216 1.72 -1.31 -9.43
C PHE A 216 2.91 -1.33 -8.47
N MET A 217 3.30 -2.49 -7.94
CA MET A 217 4.44 -2.61 -7.01
C MET A 217 5.78 -2.25 -7.65
N GLU A 218 5.97 -2.52 -8.94
CA GLU A 218 7.18 -2.16 -9.67
C GLU A 218 7.32 -0.63 -9.84
N GLY A 219 6.21 0.06 -10.03
CA GLY A 219 6.16 1.50 -10.22
C GLY A 219 6.20 2.33 -8.93
N VAL A 220 5.96 1.73 -7.76
CA VAL A 220 5.80 2.47 -6.49
C VAL A 220 6.92 2.18 -5.51
N ARG A 221 7.67 3.23 -5.12
CA ARG A 221 8.55 3.21 -3.94
C ARG A 221 7.92 4.05 -2.83
N LEU A 222 7.73 3.44 -1.65
CA LEU A 222 7.13 4.11 -0.49
C LEU A 222 8.08 5.10 0.22
N GLU A 223 9.33 5.22 -0.21
CA GLU A 223 10.32 6.09 0.41
C GLU A 223 10.37 7.49 -0.20
N ASN A 224 10.29 8.49 0.66
CA ASN A 224 10.65 9.92 0.40
C ASN A 224 9.94 10.61 -0.77
N GLY A 225 8.80 10.13 -1.23
CA GLY A 225 8.02 10.81 -2.27
C GLY A 225 8.65 10.78 -3.67
N ILE A 226 9.61 9.89 -3.91
CA ILE A 226 10.15 9.60 -5.24
C ILE A 226 9.36 8.41 -5.78
N TYR A 227 8.32 8.71 -6.52
CA TYR A 227 7.56 7.71 -7.27
C TYR A 227 8.30 7.46 -8.57
N GLY A 228 8.67 6.21 -8.84
CA GLY A 228 9.18 5.84 -10.17
C GLY A 228 8.08 6.06 -11.23
N HIS A 229 8.47 6.35 -12.45
CA HIS A 229 7.54 6.42 -13.57
C HIS A 229 6.92 5.03 -13.77
N SER A 230 5.67 4.87 -13.38
CA SER A 230 4.88 3.73 -13.79
C SER A 230 4.21 4.07 -15.12
N ARG A 231 4.51 3.31 -16.16
CA ARG A 231 3.71 3.32 -17.39
C ARG A 231 2.41 2.58 -17.11
N PHE A 232 1.43 3.27 -16.51
CA PHE A 232 0.15 2.67 -16.18
C PHE A 232 -0.88 3.01 -17.25
N CYS A 233 -1.55 1.97 -17.71
CA CYS A 233 -2.75 1.99 -18.56
C CYS A 233 -2.60 2.83 -19.84
N ASN A 234 -2.10 2.20 -20.89
CA ASN A 234 -2.52 2.54 -22.25
C ASN A 234 -3.98 2.08 -22.44
N THR A 235 -4.91 2.78 -21.83
CA THR A 235 -6.29 2.72 -22.29
C THR A 235 -6.40 3.79 -23.36
N ASP A 236 -6.37 3.37 -24.62
CA ASP A 236 -6.89 4.14 -25.73
C ASP A 236 -8.34 4.46 -25.37
N PHE A 237 -8.58 5.67 -24.95
CA PHE A 237 -9.92 6.22 -24.82
C PHE A 237 -10.25 6.82 -26.18
N ASP A 238 -10.95 6.02 -27.03
CA ASP A 238 -11.77 6.55 -28.12
C ASP A 238 -12.93 7.41 -27.59
#